data_aba4dd09685f3e58c27c3e3d6bc55125
#
_entry.id   aba4dd09685f3e58c27c3e3d6bc55125
#
_cell.length_a   1.000
_cell.length_b   1.000
_cell.length_c   1.000
_cell.angle_alpha   90.00
_cell.angle_beta   90.00
_cell.angle_gamma   90.00
#
_symmetry.space_group_name_H-M   'P 1'
#
loop_
_entity.id
_entity.type
_entity.pdbx_description
1 polymer ?
#
loop_
_entity_poly.entity_id
_entity_poly.type
_entity_poly.pdbx_seq_one_letter_code
_entity_poly.pdbx_strand_id
1 'polypeptide(L)'
;MWRLQFTDAADSDLAEIALNIASQSRSRELASTFVERLRAKCRHLASLPATLGTSRPDLRKDMRSTPSHGYVIFFRYRGDVLEVVNVLHASRDVIRHFEE
;
A
#
# COMPACT_ATOMS: atom_id res chain seq x y z
N MET A 1 1.70 -13.77 12.92
CA MET A 1 2.05 -13.73 11.50
C MET A 1 0.78 -13.74 10.65
N TRP A 2 0.72 -12.87 9.66
CA TRP A 2 -0.50 -12.66 8.87
C TRP A 2 -0.31 -13.16 7.45
N ARG A 3 -1.36 -13.68 6.83
CA ARG A 3 -1.35 -13.98 5.39
C ARG A 3 -1.52 -12.66 4.65
N LEU A 4 -0.63 -12.38 3.70
CA LEU A 4 -0.66 -11.13 2.94
C LEU A 4 -1.53 -11.29 1.69
N GLN A 5 -2.48 -10.37 1.51
CA GLN A 5 -3.30 -10.29 0.31
C GLN A 5 -3.36 -8.85 -0.18
N PHE A 6 -3.48 -8.67 -1.49
CA PHE A 6 -3.65 -7.38 -2.14
C PHE A 6 -5.02 -7.36 -2.82
N THR A 7 -5.74 -6.26 -2.65
CA THR A 7 -6.97 -6.05 -3.44
C THR A 7 -6.58 -5.78 -4.91
N ASP A 8 -7.56 -5.92 -5.81
CA ASP A 8 -7.36 -5.54 -7.20
C ASP A 8 -6.96 -4.08 -7.33
N ALA A 9 -7.56 -3.21 -6.50
CA ALA A 9 -7.20 -1.79 -6.48
C ALA A 9 -5.74 -1.58 -6.08
N ALA A 10 -5.25 -2.29 -5.07
CA ALA A 10 -3.85 -2.20 -4.66
C ALA A 10 -2.90 -2.69 -5.76
N ASP A 11 -3.24 -3.80 -6.42
CA ASP A 11 -2.45 -4.30 -7.54
C ASP A 11 -2.42 -3.29 -8.69
N SER A 12 -3.55 -2.66 -9.00
CA SER A 12 -3.63 -1.60 -10.01
C SER A 12 -2.80 -0.39 -9.62
N ASP A 13 -2.85 0.00 -8.34
CA ASP A 13 -2.04 1.12 -7.83
C ASP A 13 -0.55 0.85 -8.04
N LEU A 14 -0.08 -0.35 -7.69
CA LEU A 14 1.32 -0.72 -7.85
C LEU A 14 1.74 -0.76 -9.32
N ALA A 15 0.89 -1.25 -10.20
CA ALA A 15 1.16 -1.26 -11.64
C ALA A 15 1.27 0.17 -12.18
N GLU A 16 0.38 1.07 -11.76
CA GLU A 16 0.40 2.47 -12.16
C GLU A 16 1.64 3.18 -11.66
N ILE A 17 2.05 2.93 -10.41
CA ILE A 17 3.28 3.45 -9.84
C ILE A 17 4.49 3.01 -10.68
N ALA A 18 4.55 1.73 -11.05
CA ALA A 18 5.64 1.20 -11.87
C ALA A 18 5.69 1.90 -13.23
N LEU A 19 4.54 2.07 -13.88
CA LEU A 19 4.46 2.76 -15.18
C LEU A 19 4.94 4.20 -15.08
N ASN A 20 4.53 4.92 -14.04
CA ASN A 20 4.94 6.31 -13.85
C ASN A 20 6.44 6.43 -13.63
N ILE A 21 7.02 5.56 -12.80
CA ILE A 21 8.46 5.58 -12.54
C ILE A 21 9.24 5.20 -13.80
N ALA A 22 8.81 4.18 -14.53
CA ALA A 22 9.46 3.75 -15.76
C ALA A 22 9.42 4.87 -16.81
N SER A 23 8.29 5.57 -16.92
CA SER A 23 8.12 6.68 -17.86
C SER A 23 9.02 7.86 -17.51
N GLN A 24 9.08 8.25 -16.23
CA GLN A 24 9.86 9.41 -15.79
C GLN A 24 11.36 9.13 -15.78
N SER A 25 11.77 7.94 -15.35
CA SER A 25 13.18 7.56 -15.24
C SER A 25 13.72 6.93 -16.51
N ARG A 26 12.84 6.49 -17.42
CA ARG A 26 13.18 5.68 -18.59
C ARG A 26 13.89 4.37 -18.21
N SER A 27 13.59 3.84 -17.03
CA SER A 27 14.21 2.62 -16.52
C SER A 27 13.18 1.67 -15.93
N ARG A 28 13.01 0.51 -16.55
CA ARG A 28 12.16 -0.55 -16.02
C ARG A 28 12.73 -1.12 -14.74
N GLU A 29 14.07 -1.16 -14.64
CA GLU A 29 14.75 -1.69 -13.45
C GLU A 29 14.48 -0.82 -12.23
N LEU A 30 14.55 0.50 -12.37
CA LEU A 30 14.23 1.42 -11.29
C LEU A 30 12.78 1.27 -10.85
N ALA A 31 11.85 1.16 -11.80
CA ALA A 31 10.44 0.96 -11.51
C ALA A 31 10.20 -0.33 -10.74
N SER A 32 10.77 -1.43 -11.22
CA SER A 32 10.64 -2.74 -10.60
C SER A 32 11.22 -2.76 -9.18
N THR A 33 12.39 -2.18 -9.00
CA THR A 33 13.04 -2.09 -7.68
C THR A 33 12.21 -1.26 -6.71
N PHE A 34 11.65 -0.16 -7.17
CA PHE A 34 10.83 0.70 -6.33
C PHE A 34 9.56 -0.01 -5.86
N VAL A 35 8.83 -0.62 -6.77
CA VAL A 35 7.61 -1.37 -6.45
C VAL A 35 7.93 -2.54 -5.51
N GLU A 36 9.06 -3.21 -5.72
CA GLU A 36 9.48 -4.30 -4.83
C GLU A 36 9.73 -3.80 -3.40
N ARG A 37 10.23 -2.58 -3.23
CA ARG A 37 10.38 -1.99 -1.89
C ARG A 37 9.05 -1.79 -1.21
N LEU A 38 8.03 -1.36 -1.96
CA LEU A 38 6.67 -1.22 -1.42
C LEU A 38 6.10 -2.59 -1.02
N ARG A 39 6.29 -3.60 -1.87
CA ARG A 39 5.84 -4.97 -1.56
C ARG A 39 6.59 -5.55 -0.35
N ALA A 40 7.89 -5.28 -0.25
CA ALA A 40 8.70 -5.73 0.89
C ALA A 40 8.21 -5.13 2.20
N LYS A 41 7.79 -3.86 2.19
CA LYS A 41 7.19 -3.23 3.36
C LYS A 41 5.91 -3.95 3.77
N CYS A 42 5.08 -4.33 2.81
CA CYS A 42 3.85 -5.10 3.09
C CYS A 42 4.18 -6.47 3.69
N ARG A 43 5.17 -7.17 3.14
CA ARG A 43 5.60 -8.47 3.67
C ARG A 43 6.15 -8.32 5.09
N HIS A 44 6.90 -7.26 5.35
CA HIS A 44 7.42 -7.00 6.69
C HIS A 44 6.28 -6.81 7.69
N LEU A 45 5.29 -5.99 7.35
CA LEU A 45 4.10 -5.80 8.20
C LEU A 45 3.41 -7.14 8.49
N ALA A 46 3.27 -7.98 7.47
CA ALA A 46 2.58 -9.27 7.62
C ALA A 46 3.39 -10.28 8.45
N SER A 47 4.71 -10.11 8.53
CA SER A 47 5.58 -11.01 9.28
C SER A 47 5.54 -10.77 10.79
N LEU A 48 5.00 -9.64 11.24
CA LEU A 48 4.97 -9.28 12.64
C LEU A 48 3.66 -9.71 13.30
N PRO A 49 3.69 -10.15 14.55
CA PRO A 49 2.48 -10.69 15.21
C PRO A 49 1.49 -9.63 15.68
N ALA A 50 1.91 -8.37 15.74
CA ALA A 50 1.06 -7.27 16.23
C ALA A 50 0.36 -6.56 15.08
N THR A 51 -0.70 -5.82 15.40
CA THR A 51 -1.31 -4.90 14.45
C THR A 51 -0.53 -3.59 14.45
N LEU A 52 -0.14 -3.13 13.27
CA LEU A 52 0.77 -2.01 13.09
C LEU A 52 0.11 -0.87 12.31
N GLY A 53 0.86 0.20 12.11
CA GLY A 53 0.38 1.37 11.39
C GLY A 53 -0.51 2.25 12.24
N THR A 54 -1.01 3.31 11.62
CA THR A 54 -1.91 4.29 12.25
C THR A 54 -3.35 3.95 11.91
N SER A 55 -4.20 3.88 12.91
CA SER A 55 -5.64 3.68 12.70
C SER A 55 -6.23 4.89 11.97
N ARG A 56 -7.03 4.64 10.95
CA ARG A 56 -7.65 5.66 10.10
C ARG A 56 -9.18 5.49 10.03
N PRO A 57 -9.89 5.63 11.18
CA PRO A 57 -11.34 5.50 11.19
C PRO A 57 -12.05 6.61 10.38
N ASP A 58 -11.33 7.72 10.13
CA ASP A 58 -11.79 8.79 9.25
C ASP A 58 -12.00 8.33 7.81
N LEU A 59 -11.31 7.27 7.38
CA LEU A 59 -11.43 6.71 6.03
C LEU A 59 -12.42 5.54 6.00
N ARG A 60 -12.22 4.58 6.86
CA ARG A 60 -13.10 3.41 7.06
C ARG A 60 -12.85 2.85 8.45
N LYS A 61 -13.85 2.17 9.01
CA LYS A 61 -13.84 1.68 10.39
C LYS A 61 -12.58 0.90 10.76
N ASP A 62 -12.10 0.03 9.89
CA ASP A 62 -10.98 -0.86 10.16
C ASP A 62 -9.72 -0.49 9.39
N MET A 63 -9.71 0.68 8.75
CA MET A 63 -8.58 1.11 7.92
C MET A 63 -7.40 1.54 8.77
N ARG A 64 -6.21 1.13 8.33
CA ARG A 64 -4.93 1.54 8.90
C ARG A 64 -4.03 2.03 7.77
N SER A 65 -2.99 2.77 8.11
CA SER A 65 -2.05 3.27 7.11
C SER A 65 -0.62 3.30 7.65
N THR A 66 0.33 3.19 6.73
CA THR A 66 1.74 3.36 7.04
C THR A 66 2.45 4.02 5.84
N PRO A 67 3.35 4.99 6.10
CA PRO A 67 4.12 5.60 5.01
C PRO A 67 5.22 4.67 4.54
N SER A 68 5.56 4.76 3.25
CA SER A 68 6.67 4.02 2.68
C SER A 68 7.13 4.71 1.39
N HIS A 69 8.36 5.25 1.38
CA HIS A 69 9.00 5.78 0.18
C HIS A 69 8.19 6.84 -0.58
N GLY A 70 7.54 7.75 0.17
CA GLY A 70 6.72 8.82 -0.43
C GLY A 70 5.31 8.41 -0.78
N TYR A 71 4.96 7.16 -0.52
CA TYR A 71 3.60 6.63 -0.68
C TYR A 71 3.02 6.27 0.67
N VAL A 72 1.73 6.05 0.71
CA VAL A 72 1.03 5.57 1.91
C VAL A 72 0.34 4.27 1.56
N ILE A 73 0.62 3.23 2.35
CA ILE A 73 0.00 1.92 2.20
C ILE A 73 -1.21 1.89 3.12
N PHE A 74 -2.40 1.65 2.55
CA PHE A 74 -3.64 1.51 3.29
C PHE A 74 -3.98 0.03 3.38
N PHE A 75 -4.21 -0.45 4.59
CA PHE A 75 -4.40 -1.87 4.84
C PHE A 75 -5.34 -2.10 6.01
N ARG A 76 -5.77 -3.34 6.17
CA ARG A 76 -6.60 -3.76 7.29
C ARG A 76 -6.33 -5.21 7.64
N TYR A 77 -6.64 -5.57 8.89
CA TYR A 77 -6.51 -6.94 9.37
C TYR A 77 -7.90 -7.57 9.41
N ARG A 78 -8.03 -8.75 8.78
CA ARG A 78 -9.27 -9.52 8.78
C ARG A 78 -8.95 -10.98 9.03
N GLY A 79 -9.41 -11.52 10.18
CA GLY A 79 -9.07 -12.88 10.56
C GLY A 79 -7.56 -13.02 10.66
N ASP A 80 -6.99 -13.92 9.87
CA ASP A 80 -5.54 -14.14 9.80
C ASP A 80 -4.88 -13.41 8.62
N VAL A 81 -5.62 -12.52 7.95
CA VAL A 81 -5.16 -11.84 6.74
C VAL A 81 -4.82 -10.39 7.01
N LEU A 82 -3.67 -9.94 6.50
CA LEU A 82 -3.38 -8.53 6.30
C LEU A 82 -3.70 -8.22 4.83
N GLU A 83 -4.75 -7.41 4.63
CA GLU A 83 -5.21 -7.04 3.30
C GLU A 83 -4.75 -5.62 2.95
N VAL A 84 -3.91 -5.49 1.93
CA VAL A 84 -3.52 -4.19 1.40
C VAL A 84 -4.61 -3.70 0.47
N VAL A 85 -5.22 -2.57 0.81
CA VAL A 85 -6.40 -2.05 0.13
C VAL A 85 -6.02 -1.11 -1.00
N ASN A 86 -5.08 -0.21 -0.75
CA ASN A 86 -4.59 0.77 -1.73
C ASN A 86 -3.16 1.18 -1.40
N VAL A 87 -2.45 1.68 -2.42
CA VAL A 87 -1.15 2.33 -2.25
C VAL A 87 -1.20 3.64 -3.01
N LEU A 88 -1.22 4.77 -2.28
CA LEU A 88 -1.43 6.09 -2.86
C LEU A 88 -0.26 7.02 -2.56
N HIS A 89 0.02 7.94 -3.49
CA HIS A 89 1.05 8.95 -3.26
C HIS A 89 0.69 9.79 -2.03
N ALA A 90 1.71 10.16 -1.24
CA ALA A 90 1.50 10.89 0.02
C ALA A 90 0.81 12.24 -0.16
N SER A 91 0.90 12.84 -1.37
CA SER A 91 0.24 14.12 -1.67
C SER A 91 -1.23 13.96 -2.07
N ARG A 92 -1.71 12.71 -2.23
CA ARG A 92 -3.09 12.47 -2.67
C ARG A 92 -4.09 12.84 -1.60
N ASP A 93 -5.23 13.40 -2.01
CA ASP A 93 -6.37 13.62 -1.12
C ASP A 93 -7.04 12.28 -0.83
N VAL A 94 -6.59 11.62 0.23
CA VAL A 94 -7.04 10.28 0.57
C VAL A 94 -8.48 10.25 1.07
N ILE A 95 -8.92 11.31 1.76
CA ILE A 95 -10.30 11.39 2.25
C ILE A 95 -11.25 11.33 1.06
N ARG A 96 -10.99 12.16 0.06
CA ARG A 96 -11.82 12.20 -1.15
C ARG A 96 -11.76 10.87 -1.91
N HIS A 97 -10.58 10.23 -1.98
CA HIS A 97 -10.43 8.94 -2.64
C HIS A 97 -11.35 7.88 -2.03
N PHE A 98 -11.40 7.81 -0.70
CA PHE A 98 -12.20 6.80 0.00
C PHE A 98 -13.68 7.14 0.16
N GLU A 99 -14.10 8.36 -0.18
CA GLU A 99 -15.50 8.74 -0.23
C GLU A 99 -16.22 8.23 -1.48
N GLU A 100 -15.46 7.92 -2.52
CA GLU A 100 -16.03 7.49 -3.80
C GLU A 100 -16.39 5.98 -3.81
#